data_639a7e97be5b39577d47f3aeae540298
#
_entry.id   639a7e97be5b39577d47f3aeae540298
#
_cell.length_a   1.000
_cell.length_b   1.000
_cell.length_c   1.000
_cell.angle_alpha   90.00
_cell.angle_beta   90.00
_cell.angle_gamma   90.00
#
_symmetry.space_group_name_H-M   'P 1'
#
loop_
_entity.id
_entity.type
_entity.pdbx_description
1 polymer ?
#
loop_
_entity_poly.entity_id
_entity_poly.type
_entity_poly.pdbx_seq_one_letter_code
_entity_poly.pdbx_strand_id
1 'polypeptide(L)'
;MDPQSALAKSVWPFPFEAQDWEHTPTAFHAYVHTLHNELTRLREQVEVLEARLKANSATSHRPPSSDSPYKKPRQRTTASTPRKAGGKPGHAGHRQVLLPPTAVHDLWPERCPCGNTTFAAMRPSSTHQVLELPPIELEVRHFVLHQGWCTACGSANHAYVPPEHATGYGPRFSALMGELAGTYGHGRRMVQAFCTSVFGVPLSLGAIQKVLDRVAQAIEPHYTAIATQARQAPVNYIDETPWFLAHTLHWLWGMASDTVAFYMIHPHRSKEAFAALIDDWAGILVSDGYGVYQTWVAHRQTCLAHLIRTARSLAERQNAALAACGAWGLAELQRLCHMATAPPTGEHARIC
;
A
#
# COMPACT_ATOMS: atom_id res chain seq x y z
N MET A 1 42.99 7.61 -29.07
CA MET A 1 42.51 6.29 -29.53
C MET A 1 41.12 6.51 -30.08
N ASP A 2 40.99 6.32 -31.40
CA ASP A 2 39.79 6.65 -32.17
C ASP A 2 38.63 5.70 -31.83
N PRO A 3 37.42 6.19 -31.43
CA PRO A 3 36.28 5.35 -31.08
C PRO A 3 35.65 4.62 -32.31
N GLN A 4 36.11 4.92 -33.52
CA GLN A 4 35.53 4.34 -34.75
C GLN A 4 36.14 3.02 -35.19
N SER A 5 37.21 2.51 -34.54
CA SER A 5 37.85 1.24 -34.94
C SER A 5 37.26 -0.01 -34.30
N ALA A 6 36.20 0.12 -33.47
CA ALA A 6 35.58 -1.01 -32.74
C ALA A 6 34.33 -1.59 -33.44
N LEU A 7 33.94 -1.08 -34.60
CA LEU A 7 32.65 -1.39 -35.25
C LEU A 7 32.76 -2.17 -36.55
N ALA A 8 33.71 -3.07 -36.70
CA ALA A 8 33.70 -3.96 -37.86
C ALA A 8 34.56 -5.22 -37.69
N LYS A 9 34.21 -6.07 -36.75
CA LYS A 9 34.40 -7.52 -36.96
C LYS A 9 33.00 -8.11 -37.10
N SER A 10 32.54 -8.32 -38.30
CA SER A 10 31.38 -9.16 -38.59
C SER A 10 31.67 -10.54 -38.00
N VAL A 11 31.14 -10.79 -36.78
CA VAL A 11 31.23 -12.12 -36.19
C VAL A 11 30.44 -13.03 -37.10
N TRP A 12 31.14 -14.00 -37.71
CA TRP A 12 30.53 -15.04 -38.53
C TRP A 12 29.41 -15.70 -37.68
N PRO A 13 28.14 -15.66 -38.11
CA PRO A 13 27.03 -15.99 -37.25
C PRO A 13 26.72 -17.49 -37.15
N PHE A 14 27.46 -18.33 -37.90
CA PHE A 14 27.20 -19.76 -38.00
C PHE A 14 28.21 -20.59 -37.22
N PRO A 15 27.86 -21.81 -36.77
CA PRO A 15 28.71 -22.68 -35.97
C PRO A 15 29.74 -23.52 -36.79
N PHE A 16 30.06 -23.08 -38.01
CA PHE A 16 31.00 -23.73 -38.91
C PHE A 16 31.92 -22.70 -39.56
N GLU A 17 33.05 -23.12 -40.16
CA GLU A 17 34.05 -22.24 -40.76
C GLU A 17 33.54 -21.55 -42.01
N ALA A 18 34.03 -20.33 -42.28
CA ALA A 18 33.62 -19.56 -43.46
C ALA A 18 34.00 -20.26 -44.78
N GLN A 19 35.08 -21.05 -44.76
CA GLN A 19 35.53 -21.83 -45.94
C GLN A 19 34.55 -22.94 -46.34
N ASP A 20 33.92 -23.60 -45.32
CA ASP A 20 32.89 -24.61 -45.57
C ASP A 20 31.65 -24.01 -46.21
N TRP A 21 31.34 -22.74 -45.86
CA TRP A 21 30.23 -21.99 -46.44
C TRP A 21 30.42 -21.74 -47.94
N GLU A 22 31.63 -21.35 -48.37
CA GLU A 22 31.92 -21.09 -49.77
C GLU A 22 31.76 -22.32 -50.66
N HIS A 23 31.96 -23.52 -50.13
CA HIS A 23 31.79 -24.79 -50.84
C HIS A 23 30.34 -25.32 -50.84
N THR A 24 29.44 -24.63 -50.17
CA THR A 24 28.02 -25.04 -50.08
C THR A 24 27.25 -24.51 -51.32
N PRO A 25 26.35 -25.32 -51.94
CA PRO A 25 25.52 -24.85 -53.03
C PRO A 25 24.71 -23.60 -52.68
N THR A 26 24.69 -22.62 -53.57
CA THR A 26 24.05 -21.29 -53.36
C THR A 26 22.57 -21.40 -52.93
N ALA A 27 21.85 -22.44 -53.37
CA ALA A 27 20.48 -22.69 -53.00
C ALA A 27 20.31 -22.95 -51.47
N PHE A 28 21.34 -23.46 -50.79
CA PHE A 28 21.33 -23.69 -49.36
C PHE A 28 21.59 -22.41 -48.56
N HIS A 29 22.32 -21.47 -49.08
CA HIS A 29 22.64 -20.23 -48.39
C HIS A 29 21.38 -19.48 -47.93
N ALA A 30 20.44 -19.25 -48.85
CA ALA A 30 19.18 -18.56 -48.53
C ALA A 30 18.35 -19.30 -47.47
N TYR A 31 18.32 -20.64 -47.56
CA TYR A 31 17.58 -21.47 -46.60
C TYR A 31 18.22 -21.44 -45.20
N VAL A 32 19.54 -21.58 -45.10
CA VAL A 32 20.27 -21.51 -43.84
C VAL A 32 20.14 -20.12 -43.20
N HIS A 33 20.22 -19.04 -43.98
CA HIS A 33 19.97 -17.69 -43.47
C HIS A 33 18.55 -17.53 -42.95
N THR A 34 17.55 -18.06 -43.66
CA THR A 34 16.15 -18.01 -43.21
C THR A 34 15.98 -18.75 -41.90
N LEU A 35 16.52 -19.97 -41.79
CA LEU A 35 16.46 -20.75 -40.52
C LEU A 35 17.18 -20.05 -39.37
N HIS A 36 18.36 -19.48 -39.64
CA HIS A 36 19.11 -18.75 -38.61
C HIS A 36 18.32 -17.53 -38.08
N ASN A 37 17.75 -16.76 -39.00
CA ASN A 37 16.94 -15.60 -38.64
C ASN A 37 15.69 -16.01 -37.85
N GLU A 38 15.05 -17.12 -38.21
CA GLU A 38 13.89 -17.63 -37.54
C GLU A 38 14.21 -18.18 -36.13
N LEU A 39 15.33 -18.90 -36.01
CA LEU A 39 15.85 -19.34 -34.71
C LEU A 39 16.17 -18.16 -33.77
N THR A 40 16.80 -17.12 -34.32
CA THR A 40 17.11 -15.90 -33.56
C THR A 40 15.83 -15.24 -33.07
N ARG A 41 14.85 -15.05 -33.98
CA ARG A 41 13.54 -14.51 -33.64
C ARG A 41 12.81 -15.33 -32.57
N LEU A 42 12.83 -16.66 -32.70
CA LEU A 42 12.19 -17.55 -31.69
C LEU A 42 12.89 -17.48 -30.34
N ARG A 43 14.22 -17.42 -30.31
CA ARG A 43 14.99 -17.22 -29.06
C ARG A 43 14.62 -15.93 -28.37
N GLU A 44 14.53 -14.83 -29.11
CA GLU A 44 14.09 -13.52 -28.58
C GLU A 44 12.65 -13.59 -28.03
N GLN A 45 11.75 -14.25 -28.75
CA GLN A 45 10.37 -14.45 -28.28
C GLN A 45 10.31 -15.29 -27.00
N VAL A 46 11.08 -16.37 -26.90
CA VAL A 46 11.18 -17.21 -25.70
C VAL A 46 11.69 -16.37 -24.53
N GLU A 47 12.76 -15.58 -24.72
CA GLU A 47 13.30 -14.70 -23.68
C GLU A 47 12.24 -13.70 -23.16
N VAL A 48 11.48 -13.09 -24.09
CA VAL A 48 10.40 -12.16 -23.71
C VAL A 48 9.29 -12.88 -22.92
N LEU A 49 8.90 -14.08 -23.34
CA LEU A 49 7.88 -14.87 -22.66
C LEU A 49 8.34 -15.32 -21.27
N GLU A 50 9.57 -15.80 -21.16
CA GLU A 50 10.16 -16.18 -19.87
C GLU A 50 10.23 -14.99 -18.90
N ALA A 51 10.60 -13.81 -19.39
CA ALA A 51 10.63 -12.60 -18.58
C ALA A 51 9.23 -12.20 -18.10
N ARG A 52 8.18 -12.36 -18.94
CA ARG A 52 6.80 -12.13 -18.54
C ARG A 52 6.34 -13.13 -17.48
N LEU A 53 6.73 -14.39 -17.58
CA LEU A 53 6.42 -15.43 -16.59
C LEU A 53 7.13 -15.20 -15.26
N LYS A 54 8.38 -14.71 -15.30
CA LYS A 54 9.18 -14.38 -14.11
C LYS A 54 8.82 -13.02 -13.49
N ALA A 55 8.00 -12.20 -14.16
CA ALA A 55 7.62 -10.88 -13.69
C ALA A 55 6.84 -10.94 -12.36
N ASN A 56 7.27 -10.11 -11.41
CA ASN A 56 6.70 -9.97 -10.09
C ASN A 56 6.65 -8.48 -9.69
N SER A 57 6.15 -8.16 -8.50
CA SER A 57 6.03 -6.78 -8.03
C SER A 57 7.37 -6.02 -7.92
N ALA A 58 8.50 -6.73 -7.85
CA ALA A 58 9.83 -6.11 -7.80
C ALA A 58 10.42 -5.80 -9.18
N THR A 59 9.92 -6.45 -10.24
CA THR A 59 10.45 -6.37 -11.62
C THR A 59 9.41 -5.94 -12.64
N SER A 60 8.19 -5.60 -12.22
CA SER A 60 7.10 -5.16 -13.10
C SER A 60 6.17 -4.18 -12.39
N HIS A 61 5.17 -3.68 -13.11
CA HIS A 61 4.11 -2.82 -12.57
C HIS A 61 3.01 -3.61 -11.83
N ARG A 62 3.18 -4.92 -11.63
CA ARG A 62 2.21 -5.73 -10.90
C ARG A 62 2.21 -5.34 -9.41
N PRO A 63 1.02 -5.22 -8.79
CA PRO A 63 0.93 -4.96 -7.36
C PRO A 63 1.48 -6.14 -6.54
N PRO A 64 2.01 -5.93 -5.33
CA PRO A 64 2.49 -7.00 -4.45
C PRO A 64 1.48 -8.12 -4.20
N SER A 65 0.19 -7.78 -4.21
CA SER A 65 -0.92 -8.75 -4.05
C SER A 65 -1.04 -9.77 -5.20
N SER A 66 -0.41 -9.50 -6.35
CA SER A 66 -0.36 -10.44 -7.48
C SER A 66 0.83 -11.40 -7.43
N ASP A 67 1.75 -11.24 -6.49
CA ASP A 67 2.86 -12.16 -6.30
C ASP A 67 2.37 -13.47 -5.67
N SER A 68 2.98 -14.59 -6.06
CA SER A 68 2.63 -15.87 -5.48
C SER A 68 2.93 -15.89 -3.98
N PRO A 69 1.97 -16.28 -3.11
CA PRO A 69 2.18 -16.37 -1.67
C PRO A 69 3.25 -17.40 -1.27
N TYR A 70 3.58 -18.32 -2.18
CA TYR A 70 4.62 -19.33 -1.99
C TYR A 70 6.02 -18.87 -2.40
N LYS A 71 6.16 -17.68 -3.00
CA LYS A 71 7.48 -17.11 -3.30
C LYS A 71 8.09 -16.61 -2.00
N LYS A 72 9.09 -17.35 -1.49
CA LYS A 72 9.90 -16.87 -0.35
C LYS A 72 10.47 -15.50 -0.69
N PRO A 73 10.37 -14.51 0.22
CA PRO A 73 11.04 -13.23 0.03
C PRO A 73 12.50 -13.50 -0.32
N ARG A 74 13.01 -12.84 -1.37
CA ARG A 74 14.42 -12.97 -1.76
C ARG A 74 15.28 -12.65 -0.54
N GLN A 75 15.93 -13.66 0.04
CA GLN A 75 16.87 -13.43 1.13
C GLN A 75 17.89 -12.42 0.62
N ARG A 76 17.99 -11.28 1.29
CA ARG A 76 19.08 -10.34 1.05
C ARG A 76 20.36 -11.11 1.24
N THR A 77 21.07 -11.41 0.15
CA THR A 77 22.40 -12.01 0.13
C THR A 77 23.44 -10.99 0.61
N THR A 78 23.26 -10.48 1.80
CA THR A 78 24.39 -9.99 2.58
C THR A 78 24.77 -11.18 3.42
N ALA A 79 25.98 -11.69 3.23
CA ALA A 79 26.62 -12.63 4.11
C ALA A 79 26.59 -12.05 5.53
N SER A 80 25.52 -12.33 6.25
CA SER A 80 25.37 -11.90 7.63
C SER A 80 25.46 -13.16 8.46
N THR A 81 26.49 -13.24 9.28
CA THR A 81 26.51 -14.06 10.51
C THR A 81 25.09 -14.13 11.07
N PRO A 82 24.62 -15.34 11.50
CA PRO A 82 23.30 -15.50 12.07
C PRO A 82 23.10 -14.47 13.17
N ARG A 83 22.18 -13.53 12.93
CA ARG A 83 21.86 -12.50 13.92
C ARG A 83 21.20 -13.18 15.10
N LYS A 84 21.79 -13.07 16.29
CA LYS A 84 21.11 -13.45 17.52
C LYS A 84 19.79 -12.65 17.60
N ALA A 85 18.71 -13.36 17.90
CA ALA A 85 17.42 -12.70 18.17
C ALA A 85 17.59 -11.79 19.40
N GLY A 86 17.22 -10.53 19.27
CA GLY A 86 17.35 -9.53 20.33
C GLY A 86 17.84 -8.17 19.83
N GLY A 87 17.82 -7.19 20.69
CA GLY A 87 18.35 -5.84 20.41
C GLY A 87 19.86 -5.87 20.18
N LYS A 88 20.35 -5.02 19.25
CA LYS A 88 21.79 -4.82 19.07
C LYS A 88 22.39 -4.15 20.29
N PRO A 89 23.69 -4.37 20.62
CA PRO A 89 24.37 -3.57 21.63
C PRO A 89 24.17 -2.06 21.33
N GLY A 90 23.76 -1.30 22.35
CA GLY A 90 23.41 0.12 22.20
C GLY A 90 21.98 0.43 21.71
N HIS A 91 21.15 -0.60 21.46
CA HIS A 91 19.73 -0.37 21.19
C HIS A 91 19.02 0.15 22.44
N ALA A 92 18.48 1.36 22.37
CA ALA A 92 17.62 1.89 23.43
C ALA A 92 16.37 1.01 23.52
N GLY A 93 16.20 0.28 24.63
CA GLY A 93 15.04 -0.58 24.84
C GLY A 93 13.77 0.26 24.86
N HIS A 94 12.76 -0.14 24.10
CA HIS A 94 11.41 0.42 24.24
C HIS A 94 10.78 -0.10 25.53
N ARG A 95 10.57 0.82 26.47
CA ARG A 95 9.75 0.56 27.64
C ARG A 95 8.36 1.16 27.44
N GLN A 96 7.34 0.53 28.00
CA GLN A 96 6.00 1.09 28.03
C GLN A 96 6.04 2.45 28.75
N VAL A 97 5.45 3.45 28.14
CA VAL A 97 5.31 4.78 28.76
C VAL A 97 4.38 4.65 29.97
N LEU A 98 4.80 5.18 31.12
CA LEU A 98 3.96 5.22 32.29
C LEU A 98 2.82 6.22 32.06
N LEU A 99 1.58 5.74 32.20
CA LEU A 99 0.38 6.57 32.17
C LEU A 99 0.10 7.13 33.58
N PRO A 100 -0.66 8.23 33.66
CA PRO A 100 -1.13 8.73 34.98
C PRO A 100 -1.88 7.62 35.71
N PRO A 101 -1.49 7.26 36.94
CA PRO A 101 -2.09 6.15 37.66
C PRO A 101 -3.49 6.53 38.21
N THR A 102 -4.41 5.57 38.15
CA THR A 102 -5.71 5.65 38.83
C THR A 102 -5.62 5.19 40.29
N ALA A 103 -4.63 4.35 40.61
CA ALA A 103 -4.28 3.92 41.98
C ALA A 103 -2.77 3.70 42.08
N VAL A 104 -2.21 3.94 43.25
CA VAL A 104 -0.81 3.69 43.57
C VAL A 104 -0.74 2.74 44.76
N HIS A 105 0.04 1.69 44.64
CA HIS A 105 0.29 0.73 45.71
C HIS A 105 1.80 0.68 45.96
N ASP A 106 2.23 1.10 47.13
CA ASP A 106 3.61 0.98 47.58
C ASP A 106 3.87 -0.44 48.09
N LEU A 107 4.86 -1.09 47.49
CA LEU A 107 5.29 -2.44 47.86
C LEU A 107 6.65 -2.37 48.56
N TRP A 108 6.72 -2.93 49.74
CA TRP A 108 7.92 -2.94 50.58
C TRP A 108 8.56 -4.34 50.61
N PRO A 109 9.88 -4.43 50.70
CA PRO A 109 10.52 -5.73 50.87
C PRO A 109 10.14 -6.35 52.22
N GLU A 110 9.63 -7.57 52.19
CA GLU A 110 9.19 -8.29 53.40
C GLU A 110 10.34 -8.97 54.14
N ARG A 111 11.24 -9.62 53.39
CA ARG A 111 12.36 -10.39 53.94
C ARG A 111 13.58 -10.40 53.02
N CYS A 112 14.75 -10.24 53.61
CA CYS A 112 16.03 -10.43 52.93
C CYS A 112 16.34 -11.93 52.80
N PRO A 113 17.06 -12.39 51.79
CA PRO A 113 17.57 -13.78 51.64
C PRO A 113 18.35 -14.26 52.89
N CYS A 114 18.98 -13.37 53.65
CA CYS A 114 19.64 -13.71 54.93
C CYS A 114 18.69 -13.93 56.10
N GLY A 115 17.35 -13.73 55.89
CA GLY A 115 16.33 -13.89 56.92
C GLY A 115 15.91 -12.59 57.64
N ASN A 116 16.65 -11.50 57.50
CA ASN A 116 16.35 -10.25 58.13
C ASN A 116 15.06 -9.62 57.58
N THR A 117 14.28 -8.95 58.41
CA THR A 117 13.00 -8.26 58.06
C THR A 117 13.09 -6.74 58.21
N THR A 118 14.23 -6.21 58.72
CA THR A 118 14.43 -4.79 58.92
C THR A 118 15.26 -4.17 57.84
N PHE A 119 14.76 -3.09 57.23
CA PHE A 119 15.44 -2.39 56.14
C PHE A 119 15.61 -0.92 56.50
N ALA A 120 16.75 -0.32 56.10
CA ALA A 120 17.04 1.09 56.28
C ALA A 120 17.10 1.81 54.92
N ALA A 121 16.92 3.15 54.91
CA ALA A 121 17.05 4.03 53.74
C ALA A 121 16.21 3.58 52.52
N MET A 122 14.98 3.11 52.76
CA MET A 122 14.06 2.66 51.70
C MET A 122 13.69 3.82 50.77
N ARG A 123 13.77 3.58 49.47
CA ARG A 123 13.43 4.52 48.41
C ARG A 123 12.83 3.78 47.21
N PRO A 124 11.98 4.42 46.38
CA PRO A 124 11.49 3.83 45.16
C PRO A 124 12.66 3.39 44.25
N SER A 125 12.62 2.18 43.77
CA SER A 125 13.64 1.62 42.83
C SER A 125 13.11 1.52 41.42
N SER A 126 11.85 1.17 41.23
CA SER A 126 11.21 1.03 39.92
C SER A 126 9.69 1.11 40.10
N THR A 127 9.02 1.41 38.99
CA THR A 127 7.53 1.37 38.93
C THR A 127 7.13 0.25 37.98
N HIS A 128 6.24 -0.64 38.42
CA HIS A 128 5.58 -1.62 37.58
C HIS A 128 4.14 -1.13 37.34
N GLN A 129 3.78 -1.02 36.04
CA GLN A 129 2.44 -0.56 35.64
C GLN A 129 1.63 -1.76 35.15
N VAL A 130 0.41 -1.87 35.67
CA VAL A 130 -0.63 -2.80 35.20
C VAL A 130 -1.73 -1.96 34.58
N LEU A 131 -2.10 -2.26 33.33
CA LEU A 131 -3.22 -1.63 32.65
C LEU A 131 -4.36 -2.64 32.58
N GLU A 132 -5.51 -2.24 33.08
CA GLU A 132 -6.71 -3.06 33.05
C GLU A 132 -7.86 -2.30 32.39
N LEU A 133 -8.66 -3.03 31.60
CA LEU A 133 -9.88 -2.50 31.02
C LEU A 133 -11.04 -2.76 31.95
N PRO A 134 -11.62 -1.72 32.56
CA PRO A 134 -12.80 -1.90 33.41
C PRO A 134 -14.00 -2.41 32.60
N PRO A 135 -15.03 -2.98 33.23
CA PRO A 135 -16.28 -3.33 32.57
C PRO A 135 -16.82 -2.13 31.75
N ILE A 136 -17.15 -2.38 30.49
CA ILE A 136 -17.73 -1.35 29.64
C ILE A 136 -19.25 -1.39 29.77
N GLU A 137 -19.83 -0.33 30.33
CA GLU A 137 -21.28 -0.17 30.45
C GLU A 137 -21.80 0.71 29.32
N LEU A 138 -22.87 0.25 28.67
CA LEU A 138 -23.58 1.02 27.66
C LEU A 138 -24.68 1.88 28.34
N GLU A 139 -24.79 3.13 27.88
CA GLU A 139 -25.97 3.94 28.20
C GLU A 139 -27.15 3.45 27.36
N VAL A 140 -28.18 2.95 28.02
CA VAL A 140 -29.39 2.44 27.38
C VAL A 140 -30.57 3.33 27.73
N ARG A 141 -31.19 3.92 26.71
CA ARG A 141 -32.39 4.79 26.88
C ARG A 141 -33.61 4.11 26.28
N HIS A 142 -34.69 4.04 27.03
CA HIS A 142 -35.98 3.57 26.56
C HIS A 142 -36.91 4.76 26.33
N PHE A 143 -37.44 4.89 25.11
CA PHE A 143 -38.52 5.81 24.78
C PHE A 143 -39.82 5.02 24.77
N VAL A 144 -40.67 5.22 25.81
CA VAL A 144 -42.00 4.58 25.88
C VAL A 144 -42.98 5.45 25.15
N LEU A 145 -43.45 5.00 24.00
CA LEU A 145 -44.39 5.74 23.16
C LEU A 145 -45.83 5.39 23.55
N HIS A 146 -46.57 6.38 23.96
CA HIS A 146 -47.97 6.23 24.30
C HIS A 146 -48.88 6.58 23.14
N GLN A 147 -50.02 5.93 23.05
CA GLN A 147 -51.11 6.27 22.12
C GLN A 147 -52.35 6.66 22.89
N GLY A 148 -53.18 7.49 22.29
CA GLY A 148 -54.45 7.91 22.88
C GLY A 148 -55.44 8.34 21.81
N TRP A 149 -56.69 8.44 22.16
CA TRP A 149 -57.74 8.96 21.27
C TRP A 149 -58.06 10.39 21.61
N CYS A 150 -58.22 11.21 20.59
CA CYS A 150 -58.60 12.59 20.75
C CYS A 150 -60.04 12.68 21.26
N THR A 151 -60.26 13.37 22.37
CA THR A 151 -61.60 13.54 22.97
C THR A 151 -62.53 14.43 22.11
N ALA A 152 -61.98 15.22 21.20
CA ALA A 152 -62.79 16.13 20.35
C ALA A 152 -63.21 15.44 19.02
N CYS A 153 -62.36 14.63 18.39
CA CYS A 153 -62.64 14.04 17.06
C CYS A 153 -62.56 12.50 17.03
N GLY A 154 -62.19 11.83 18.15
CA GLY A 154 -62.10 10.40 18.22
C GLY A 154 -60.92 9.77 17.47
N SER A 155 -60.05 10.55 16.82
CA SER A 155 -58.90 9.99 16.09
C SER A 155 -57.82 9.49 17.03
N ALA A 156 -57.21 8.35 16.64
CA ALA A 156 -56.08 7.77 17.37
C ALA A 156 -54.80 8.58 17.06
N ASN A 157 -54.04 8.90 18.08
CA ASN A 157 -52.76 9.60 17.97
C ASN A 157 -51.67 8.81 18.69
N HIS A 158 -50.48 8.85 18.16
CA HIS A 158 -49.30 8.17 18.71
C HIS A 158 -48.20 9.19 18.99
N ALA A 159 -47.47 8.96 20.05
CA ALA A 159 -46.22 9.66 20.26
C ALA A 159 -45.15 9.18 19.28
N TYR A 160 -44.22 10.02 18.93
CA TYR A 160 -43.12 9.72 17.99
C TYR A 160 -41.80 9.83 18.74
N VAL A 161 -40.83 8.97 18.30
CA VAL A 161 -39.46 9.11 18.77
C VAL A 161 -38.89 10.41 18.19
N PRO A 162 -38.18 11.23 18.99
CA PRO A 162 -37.50 12.42 18.47
C PRO A 162 -36.56 12.06 17.31
N PRO A 163 -36.47 12.89 16.27
CA PRO A 163 -35.68 12.59 15.05
C PRO A 163 -34.23 12.21 15.35
N GLU A 164 -33.59 12.85 16.32
CA GLU A 164 -32.22 12.59 16.77
C GLU A 164 -32.03 11.19 17.38
N HIS A 165 -33.14 10.54 17.77
CA HIS A 165 -33.15 9.19 18.35
C HIS A 165 -33.90 8.17 17.47
N ALA A 166 -34.25 8.54 16.23
CA ALA A 166 -35.02 7.67 15.32
C ALA A 166 -34.30 6.35 14.99
N THR A 167 -33.00 6.27 15.25
CA THR A 167 -32.21 5.04 15.08
C THR A 167 -31.96 4.38 16.43
N GLY A 168 -32.00 3.04 16.48
CA GLY A 168 -31.74 2.30 17.72
C GLY A 168 -30.29 2.36 18.22
N TYR A 169 -29.41 3.11 17.56
CA TYR A 169 -27.98 3.21 17.89
C TYR A 169 -27.53 4.66 17.85
N GLY A 170 -26.97 5.12 18.97
CA GLY A 170 -26.47 6.48 19.12
C GLY A 170 -25.24 6.76 18.24
N PRO A 171 -24.87 8.04 18.07
CA PRO A 171 -23.82 8.45 17.14
C PRO A 171 -22.44 7.85 17.48
N ARG A 172 -22.07 7.80 18.75
CA ARG A 172 -20.77 7.24 19.17
C ARG A 172 -20.67 5.72 18.90
N PHE A 173 -21.76 4.98 19.17
CA PHE A 173 -21.79 3.54 18.90
C PHE A 173 -21.81 3.25 17.38
N SER A 174 -22.52 4.09 16.60
CA SER A 174 -22.51 4.03 15.15
C SER A 174 -21.11 4.35 14.58
N ALA A 175 -20.43 5.37 15.09
CA ALA A 175 -19.07 5.72 14.69
C ALA A 175 -18.08 4.58 14.97
N LEU A 176 -18.16 3.93 16.12
CA LEU A 176 -17.33 2.77 16.45
C LEU A 176 -17.52 1.62 15.45
N MET A 177 -18.78 1.30 15.07
CA MET A 177 -19.04 0.29 14.05
C MET A 177 -18.47 0.69 12.69
N GLY A 178 -18.55 1.97 12.33
CA GLY A 178 -17.95 2.53 11.11
C GLY A 178 -16.43 2.43 11.12
N GLU A 179 -15.79 2.73 12.25
CA GLU A 179 -14.35 2.63 12.41
C GLU A 179 -13.86 1.17 12.32
N LEU A 180 -14.55 0.24 12.98
CA LEU A 180 -14.23 -1.19 12.89
C LEU A 180 -14.32 -1.69 11.45
N ALA A 181 -15.33 -1.28 10.69
CA ALA A 181 -15.50 -1.70 9.31
C ALA A 181 -14.56 -0.97 8.34
N GLY A 182 -14.42 0.35 8.47
CA GLY A 182 -13.65 1.19 7.55
C GLY A 182 -12.16 1.15 7.82
N THR A 183 -11.74 1.54 9.03
CA THR A 183 -10.32 1.67 9.38
C THR A 183 -9.66 0.32 9.61
N TYR A 184 -10.35 -0.59 10.33
CA TYR A 184 -9.79 -1.90 10.67
C TYR A 184 -10.18 -3.03 9.70
N GLY A 185 -10.98 -2.72 8.67
CA GLY A 185 -11.33 -3.68 7.62
C GLY A 185 -12.19 -4.86 8.09
N HIS A 186 -12.90 -4.71 9.19
CA HIS A 186 -13.75 -5.76 9.74
C HIS A 186 -14.98 -5.97 8.85
N GLY A 187 -15.19 -7.20 8.37
CA GLY A 187 -16.45 -7.57 7.73
C GLY A 187 -17.61 -7.50 8.73
N ARG A 188 -18.85 -7.33 8.24
CA ARG A 188 -20.07 -7.19 9.09
C ARG A 188 -20.23 -8.27 10.16
N ARG A 189 -19.82 -9.53 9.87
CA ARG A 189 -19.86 -10.63 10.86
C ARG A 189 -18.85 -10.42 12.00
N MET A 190 -17.68 -9.83 11.69
CA MET A 190 -16.68 -9.52 12.71
C MET A 190 -17.14 -8.35 13.59
N VAL A 191 -17.76 -7.30 13.01
CA VAL A 191 -18.39 -6.21 13.76
C VAL A 191 -19.49 -6.75 14.68
N GLN A 192 -20.35 -7.66 14.17
CA GLN A 192 -21.37 -8.33 14.97
C GLN A 192 -20.77 -9.08 16.15
N ALA A 193 -19.76 -9.91 15.89
CA ALA A 193 -19.09 -10.70 16.93
C ALA A 193 -18.45 -9.80 17.99
N PHE A 194 -17.76 -8.73 17.57
CA PHE A 194 -17.17 -7.75 18.48
C PHE A 194 -18.22 -7.08 19.38
N CYS A 195 -19.31 -6.56 18.80
CA CYS A 195 -20.37 -5.91 19.57
C CYS A 195 -21.03 -6.87 20.56
N THR A 196 -21.18 -8.14 20.18
CA THR A 196 -21.76 -9.16 21.08
C THR A 196 -20.78 -9.52 22.20
N SER A 197 -19.50 -9.74 21.90
CA SER A 197 -18.52 -10.20 22.89
C SER A 197 -18.07 -9.10 23.85
N VAL A 198 -17.93 -7.86 23.37
CA VAL A 198 -17.40 -6.75 24.17
C VAL A 198 -18.52 -5.98 24.89
N PHE A 199 -19.65 -5.77 24.23
CA PHE A 199 -20.75 -4.94 24.76
C PHE A 199 -22.00 -5.75 25.12
N GLY A 200 -22.05 -7.05 24.84
CA GLY A 200 -23.26 -7.86 25.08
C GLY A 200 -24.45 -7.49 24.17
N VAL A 201 -24.23 -6.76 23.06
CA VAL A 201 -25.29 -6.28 22.16
C VAL A 201 -25.45 -7.20 20.96
N PRO A 202 -26.56 -7.94 20.87
CA PRO A 202 -26.85 -8.75 19.67
C PRO A 202 -27.34 -7.84 18.55
N LEU A 203 -26.62 -7.82 17.44
CA LEU A 203 -26.94 -7.02 16.24
C LEU A 203 -27.25 -7.95 15.06
N SER A 204 -28.22 -7.60 14.21
CA SER A 204 -28.38 -8.24 12.92
C SER A 204 -27.41 -7.65 11.87
N LEU A 205 -27.01 -8.47 10.89
CA LEU A 205 -26.16 -7.99 9.78
C LEU A 205 -26.82 -6.84 9.00
N GLY A 206 -28.16 -6.87 8.87
CA GLY A 206 -28.91 -5.78 8.24
C GLY A 206 -28.90 -4.49 9.04
N ALA A 207 -28.95 -4.57 10.39
CA ALA A 207 -28.81 -3.41 11.25
C ALA A 207 -27.41 -2.77 11.13
N ILE A 208 -26.36 -3.61 11.12
CA ILE A 208 -24.99 -3.14 10.91
C ILE A 208 -24.87 -2.46 9.54
N GLN A 209 -25.41 -3.04 8.46
CA GLN A 209 -25.37 -2.39 7.15
C GLN A 209 -26.03 -1.01 7.16
N LYS A 210 -27.22 -0.88 7.75
CA LYS A 210 -27.90 0.43 7.86
C LYS A 210 -27.07 1.45 8.68
N VAL A 211 -26.34 1.00 9.68
CA VAL A 211 -25.43 1.88 10.43
C VAL A 211 -24.28 2.32 9.55
N LEU A 212 -23.65 1.40 8.82
CA LEU A 212 -22.52 1.71 7.91
C LEU A 212 -22.96 2.66 6.80
N ASP A 213 -24.16 2.49 6.23
CA ASP A 213 -24.71 3.40 5.20
C ASP A 213 -24.88 4.82 5.75
N ARG A 214 -25.37 4.96 7.00
CA ARG A 214 -25.48 6.28 7.66
C ARG A 214 -24.12 6.90 7.96
N VAL A 215 -23.15 6.09 8.41
CA VAL A 215 -21.78 6.58 8.66
C VAL A 215 -21.17 7.05 7.34
N ALA A 216 -21.33 6.29 6.24
CA ALA A 216 -20.87 6.70 4.92
C ALA A 216 -21.46 8.04 4.48
N GLN A 217 -22.78 8.24 4.66
CA GLN A 217 -23.44 9.52 4.38
C GLN A 217 -22.91 10.65 5.26
N ALA A 218 -22.66 10.39 6.55
CA ALA A 218 -22.16 11.39 7.48
C ALA A 218 -20.73 11.86 7.17
N ILE A 219 -19.89 10.99 6.58
CA ILE A 219 -18.50 11.33 6.21
C ILE A 219 -18.39 11.90 4.78
N GLU A 220 -19.44 11.85 3.96
CA GLU A 220 -19.44 12.33 2.58
C GLU A 220 -18.90 13.77 2.40
N PRO A 221 -19.25 14.75 3.25
CA PRO A 221 -18.69 16.10 3.16
C PRO A 221 -17.17 16.13 3.38
N HIS A 222 -16.65 15.28 4.26
CA HIS A 222 -15.21 15.14 4.51
C HIS A 222 -14.49 14.48 3.33
N TYR A 223 -15.10 13.47 2.73
CA TYR A 223 -14.58 12.82 1.52
C TYR A 223 -14.46 13.82 0.37
N THR A 224 -15.49 14.64 0.16
CA THR A 224 -15.49 15.72 -0.84
C THR A 224 -14.43 16.78 -0.55
N ALA A 225 -14.25 17.16 0.73
CA ALA A 225 -13.21 18.11 1.13
C ALA A 225 -11.80 17.57 0.87
N ILE A 226 -11.56 16.28 1.11
CA ILE A 226 -10.29 15.60 0.79
C ILE A 226 -10.03 15.63 -0.71
N ALA A 227 -11.05 15.34 -1.56
CA ALA A 227 -10.93 15.43 -3.00
C ALA A 227 -10.55 16.85 -3.46
N THR A 228 -11.23 17.85 -2.91
CA THR A 228 -10.95 19.28 -3.19
C THR A 228 -9.52 19.65 -2.80
N GLN A 229 -9.07 19.24 -1.61
CA GLN A 229 -7.71 19.52 -1.15
C GLN A 229 -6.64 18.81 -2.01
N ALA A 230 -6.87 17.56 -2.42
CA ALA A 230 -5.99 16.85 -3.34
C ALA A 230 -5.85 17.59 -4.68
N ARG A 231 -6.97 18.08 -5.21
CA ARG A 231 -7.02 18.86 -6.47
C ARG A 231 -6.44 20.27 -6.37
N GLN A 232 -6.19 20.77 -5.17
CA GLN A 232 -5.48 22.05 -4.95
C GLN A 232 -3.96 21.87 -4.81
N ALA A 233 -3.49 20.65 -4.63
CA ALA A 233 -2.06 20.39 -4.45
C ALA A 233 -1.29 20.64 -5.75
N PRO A 234 -0.08 21.26 -5.69
CA PRO A 234 0.73 21.52 -6.88
C PRO A 234 1.29 20.25 -7.52
N VAL A 235 1.46 19.20 -6.76
CA VAL A 235 1.99 17.90 -7.20
C VAL A 235 1.12 16.78 -6.65
N ASN A 236 0.73 15.86 -7.53
CA ASN A 236 0.03 14.64 -7.12
C ASN A 236 0.67 13.39 -7.72
N TYR A 237 0.75 12.36 -6.90
CA TYR A 237 1.09 11.00 -7.27
C TYR A 237 -0.21 10.27 -7.60
N ILE A 238 -0.34 9.79 -8.84
CA ILE A 238 -1.55 9.09 -9.28
C ILE A 238 -1.19 7.68 -9.74
N ASP A 239 -1.94 6.72 -9.24
CA ASP A 239 -1.83 5.30 -9.57
C ASP A 239 -3.18 4.61 -9.42
N GLU A 240 -3.38 3.45 -10.04
CA GLU A 240 -4.61 2.67 -9.93
C GLU A 240 -4.31 1.19 -9.75
N THR A 241 -5.20 0.51 -9.03
CA THR A 241 -5.10 -0.93 -8.79
C THR A 241 -6.44 -1.62 -9.00
N PRO A 242 -6.45 -2.89 -9.46
CA PRO A 242 -7.67 -3.67 -9.54
C PRO A 242 -8.37 -3.77 -8.17
N TRP A 243 -9.68 -3.57 -8.16
CA TRP A 243 -10.52 -3.64 -6.99
C TRP A 243 -11.76 -4.46 -7.26
N PHE A 244 -12.00 -5.51 -6.48
CA PHE A 244 -13.19 -6.32 -6.64
C PHE A 244 -14.30 -5.83 -5.70
N LEU A 245 -15.40 -5.35 -6.30
CA LEU A 245 -16.60 -4.94 -5.60
C LEU A 245 -17.74 -5.89 -5.99
N ALA A 246 -18.32 -6.61 -5.04
CA ALA A 246 -19.40 -7.58 -5.26
C ALA A 246 -19.11 -8.53 -6.44
N HIS A 247 -17.91 -9.12 -6.47
CA HIS A 247 -17.41 -10.03 -7.52
C HIS A 247 -17.20 -9.40 -8.91
N THR A 248 -17.41 -8.10 -9.06
CA THR A 248 -17.17 -7.35 -10.31
C THR A 248 -15.85 -6.59 -10.19
N LEU A 249 -15.05 -6.65 -11.26
CA LEU A 249 -13.81 -5.91 -11.34
C LEU A 249 -14.09 -4.41 -11.49
N HIS A 250 -13.57 -3.64 -10.58
CA HIS A 250 -13.49 -2.18 -10.60
C HIS A 250 -12.02 -1.77 -10.48
N TRP A 251 -11.77 -0.49 -10.43
CA TRP A 251 -10.43 0.08 -10.26
C TRP A 251 -10.46 1.09 -9.13
N LEU A 252 -9.57 0.89 -8.18
CA LEU A 252 -9.29 1.87 -7.13
C LEU A 252 -8.23 2.83 -7.66
N TRP A 253 -8.64 4.06 -7.89
CA TRP A 253 -7.80 5.16 -8.31
C TRP A 253 -7.35 5.94 -7.08
N GLY A 254 -6.04 6.20 -6.96
CA GLY A 254 -5.47 7.00 -5.89
C GLY A 254 -4.84 8.27 -6.43
N MET A 255 -5.09 9.39 -5.78
CA MET A 255 -4.49 10.69 -6.02
C MET A 255 -3.94 11.20 -4.69
N ALA A 256 -2.62 11.28 -4.55
CA ALA A 256 -1.97 11.60 -3.30
C ALA A 256 -1.00 12.77 -3.44
N SER A 257 -1.01 13.65 -2.46
CA SER A 257 -0.02 14.71 -2.28
C SER A 257 0.77 14.50 -0.99
N ASP A 258 1.57 15.47 -0.57
CA ASP A 258 2.31 15.42 0.70
C ASP A 258 1.40 15.45 1.93
N THR A 259 0.17 15.94 1.79
CA THR A 259 -0.73 16.21 2.92
C THR A 259 -2.01 15.39 2.89
N VAL A 260 -2.47 14.94 1.72
CA VAL A 260 -3.72 14.20 1.60
C VAL A 260 -3.61 13.06 0.59
N ALA A 261 -4.44 12.03 0.76
CA ALA A 261 -4.65 10.97 -0.21
C ALA A 261 -6.17 10.83 -0.46
N PHE A 262 -6.56 11.02 -1.71
CA PHE A 262 -7.91 10.85 -2.21
C PHE A 262 -8.02 9.55 -2.99
N TYR A 263 -9.07 8.77 -2.75
CA TYR A 263 -9.32 7.51 -3.42
C TYR A 263 -10.71 7.49 -4.04
N MET A 264 -10.79 6.96 -5.25
CA MET A 264 -12.05 6.81 -5.99
C MET A 264 -12.14 5.38 -6.57
N ILE A 265 -13.28 4.71 -6.39
CA ILE A 265 -13.57 3.45 -7.07
C ILE A 265 -14.35 3.75 -8.35
N HIS A 266 -13.83 3.25 -9.49
CA HIS A 266 -14.45 3.43 -10.80
C HIS A 266 -14.56 2.08 -11.53
N PRO A 267 -15.65 1.81 -12.30
CA PRO A 267 -15.81 0.56 -13.01
C PRO A 267 -14.75 0.32 -14.11
N HIS A 268 -14.15 1.39 -14.62
CA HIS A 268 -13.22 1.29 -15.74
C HIS A 268 -11.84 1.86 -15.42
N ARG A 269 -10.81 1.26 -16.06
CA ARG A 269 -9.46 1.80 -16.18
C ARG A 269 -9.37 2.60 -17.49
N SER A 270 -9.79 3.85 -17.46
CA SER A 270 -10.00 4.63 -18.67
C SER A 270 -9.64 6.11 -18.51
N LYS A 271 -9.64 6.85 -19.62
CA LYS A 271 -9.45 8.31 -19.62
C LYS A 271 -10.56 9.04 -18.86
N GLU A 272 -11.80 8.53 -18.95
CA GLU A 272 -12.96 9.08 -18.26
C GLU A 272 -12.80 8.92 -16.73
N ALA A 273 -12.29 7.78 -16.27
CA ALA A 273 -11.99 7.57 -14.87
C ALA A 273 -10.89 8.52 -14.37
N PHE A 274 -9.83 8.69 -15.15
CA PHE A 274 -8.78 9.65 -14.84
C PHE A 274 -9.30 11.07 -14.79
N ALA A 275 -10.11 11.49 -15.77
CA ALA A 275 -10.74 12.80 -15.78
C ALA A 275 -11.66 13.03 -14.57
N ALA A 276 -12.46 12.04 -14.18
CA ALA A 276 -13.29 12.11 -12.99
C ALA A 276 -12.49 12.23 -11.69
N LEU A 277 -11.29 11.60 -11.62
CA LEU A 277 -10.40 11.70 -10.47
C LEU A 277 -9.83 13.12 -10.31
N ILE A 278 -9.27 13.66 -11.41
CA ILE A 278 -8.53 14.93 -11.38
C ILE A 278 -9.43 16.16 -11.49
N ASP A 279 -10.60 16.01 -12.14
CA ASP A 279 -11.52 17.11 -12.44
C ASP A 279 -10.80 18.26 -13.19
N ASP A 280 -10.72 19.46 -12.64
CA ASP A 280 -10.05 20.65 -13.21
C ASP A 280 -8.57 20.80 -12.76
N TRP A 281 -8.02 19.84 -12.01
CA TRP A 281 -6.64 19.90 -11.56
C TRP A 281 -5.65 19.93 -12.73
N ALA A 282 -4.66 20.84 -12.67
CA ALA A 282 -3.67 21.07 -13.72
C ALA A 282 -2.22 21.13 -13.20
N GLY A 283 -1.93 20.49 -12.07
CA GLY A 283 -0.61 20.50 -11.43
C GLY A 283 0.39 19.50 -12.06
N ILE A 284 1.46 19.22 -11.34
CA ILE A 284 2.52 18.27 -11.72
C ILE A 284 2.05 16.85 -11.42
N LEU A 285 1.91 16.04 -12.48
CA LEU A 285 1.53 14.63 -12.38
C LEU A 285 2.76 13.74 -12.20
N VAL A 286 2.81 12.98 -11.12
CA VAL A 286 3.77 11.88 -10.94
C VAL A 286 3.04 10.56 -11.11
N SER A 287 3.37 9.79 -12.16
CA SER A 287 2.66 8.55 -12.49
C SER A 287 3.59 7.51 -13.12
N ASP A 288 3.07 6.31 -13.33
CA ASP A 288 3.74 5.29 -14.15
C ASP A 288 3.66 5.60 -15.65
N GLY A 289 4.04 4.63 -16.48
CA GLY A 289 4.02 4.75 -17.95
C GLY A 289 2.67 4.42 -18.60
N TYR A 290 1.57 4.33 -17.86
CA TYR A 290 0.26 4.01 -18.44
C TYR A 290 -0.19 5.04 -19.47
N GLY A 291 -0.73 4.57 -20.60
CA GLY A 291 -1.04 5.40 -21.76
C GLY A 291 -2.02 6.55 -21.49
N VAL A 292 -2.90 6.41 -20.50
CA VAL A 292 -3.83 7.47 -20.10
C VAL A 292 -3.07 8.69 -19.56
N TYR A 293 -2.05 8.48 -18.74
CA TYR A 293 -1.22 9.55 -18.18
C TYR A 293 -0.31 10.23 -19.21
N GLN A 294 0.00 9.55 -20.32
CA GLN A 294 0.82 10.13 -21.39
C GLN A 294 0.08 11.24 -22.16
N THR A 295 -1.23 11.32 -22.03
CA THR A 295 -2.03 12.40 -22.62
C THR A 295 -2.04 13.68 -21.77
N TRP A 296 -1.42 13.66 -20.58
CA TRP A 296 -1.28 14.82 -19.73
C TRP A 296 -0.34 15.84 -20.36
N VAL A 297 -0.86 17.02 -20.67
CA VAL A 297 -0.16 18.06 -21.45
C VAL A 297 0.61 19.05 -20.59
N ALA A 298 0.36 19.07 -19.28
CA ALA A 298 1.09 19.89 -18.32
C ALA A 298 2.42 19.21 -17.92
N HIS A 299 2.94 19.51 -16.76
CA HIS A 299 4.18 18.89 -16.27
C HIS A 299 3.93 17.47 -15.75
N ARG A 300 4.67 16.49 -16.28
CA ARG A 300 4.62 15.10 -15.85
C ARG A 300 5.99 14.56 -15.52
N GLN A 301 6.10 13.87 -14.40
CA GLN A 301 7.25 13.08 -14.00
C GLN A 301 6.88 11.60 -13.98
N THR A 302 7.70 10.76 -14.60
CA THR A 302 7.55 9.30 -14.46
C THR A 302 7.99 8.87 -13.06
N CYS A 303 7.19 8.06 -12.39
CA CYS A 303 7.47 7.56 -11.05
C CYS A 303 8.80 6.79 -11.00
N LEU A 304 9.74 7.26 -10.17
CA LEU A 304 11.07 6.65 -10.04
C LEU A 304 11.00 5.20 -9.56
N ALA A 305 10.05 4.85 -8.71
CA ALA A 305 9.86 3.49 -8.25
C ALA A 305 9.55 2.53 -9.41
N HIS A 306 8.74 2.96 -10.39
CA HIS A 306 8.43 2.18 -11.59
C HIS A 306 9.63 2.09 -12.54
N LEU A 307 10.37 3.18 -12.72
CA LEU A 307 11.61 3.17 -13.49
C LEU A 307 12.67 2.22 -12.88
N ILE A 308 12.82 2.23 -11.57
CA ILE A 308 13.71 1.31 -10.84
C ILE A 308 13.29 -0.15 -11.05
N ARG A 309 12.00 -0.46 -11.03
CA ARG A 309 11.50 -1.82 -11.32
C ARG A 309 11.81 -2.23 -12.76
N THR A 310 11.62 -1.33 -13.71
CA THR A 310 11.95 -1.56 -15.13
C THR A 310 13.45 -1.79 -15.31
N ALA A 311 14.29 -0.93 -14.75
CA ALA A 311 15.74 -1.08 -14.81
C ALA A 311 16.22 -2.41 -14.19
N ARG A 312 15.62 -2.81 -13.07
CA ARG A 312 15.89 -4.11 -12.42
C ARG A 312 15.47 -5.28 -13.31
N SER A 313 14.31 -5.20 -13.95
CA SER A 313 13.85 -6.22 -14.90
C SER A 313 14.80 -6.37 -16.08
N LEU A 314 15.34 -5.26 -16.60
CA LEU A 314 16.34 -5.28 -17.66
C LEU A 314 17.67 -5.89 -17.18
N ALA A 315 18.12 -5.54 -15.98
CA ALA A 315 19.35 -6.09 -15.39
C ALA A 315 19.31 -7.62 -15.16
N GLU A 316 18.11 -8.20 -15.07
CA GLU A 316 17.89 -9.64 -14.90
C GLU A 316 17.74 -10.39 -16.24
N ARG A 317 17.92 -9.71 -17.40
CA ARG A 317 17.83 -10.35 -18.73
C ARG A 317 19.06 -11.20 -19.04
N GLN A 318 18.88 -12.22 -19.88
CA GLN A 318 19.98 -13.08 -20.37
C GLN A 318 20.84 -12.35 -21.41
N ASN A 319 20.24 -11.45 -22.19
CA ASN A 319 20.98 -10.64 -23.14
C ASN A 319 21.93 -9.68 -22.40
N ALA A 320 23.24 -9.85 -22.61
CA ALA A 320 24.28 -9.11 -21.90
C ALA A 320 24.20 -7.60 -22.09
N ALA A 321 23.83 -7.11 -23.28
CA ALA A 321 23.70 -5.68 -23.57
C ALA A 321 22.49 -5.07 -22.81
N LEU A 322 21.34 -5.76 -22.79
CA LEU A 322 20.18 -5.33 -22.02
C LEU A 322 20.45 -5.39 -20.50
N ALA A 323 21.13 -6.43 -20.03
CA ALA A 323 21.52 -6.55 -18.64
C ALA A 323 22.46 -5.43 -18.19
N ALA A 324 23.46 -5.10 -19.00
CA ALA A 324 24.38 -3.98 -18.72
C ALA A 324 23.66 -2.64 -18.70
N CYS A 325 22.78 -2.37 -19.67
CA CYS A 325 21.94 -1.17 -19.71
C CYS A 325 21.03 -1.08 -18.46
N GLY A 326 20.38 -2.19 -18.08
CA GLY A 326 19.55 -2.26 -16.90
C GLY A 326 20.32 -2.01 -15.60
N ALA A 327 21.51 -2.58 -15.48
CA ALA A 327 22.38 -2.39 -14.30
C ALA A 327 22.84 -0.93 -14.18
N TRP A 328 23.26 -0.31 -15.29
CA TRP A 328 23.61 1.10 -15.34
C TRP A 328 22.43 1.99 -14.94
N GLY A 329 21.26 1.81 -15.59
CA GLY A 329 20.07 2.59 -15.29
C GLY A 329 19.61 2.44 -13.84
N LEU A 330 19.70 1.23 -13.27
CA LEU A 330 19.39 0.97 -11.86
C LEU A 330 20.31 1.77 -10.92
N ALA A 331 21.61 1.77 -11.20
CA ALA A 331 22.60 2.52 -10.40
C ALA A 331 22.33 4.02 -10.44
N GLU A 332 22.07 4.59 -11.63
CA GLU A 332 21.77 6.02 -11.76
C GLU A 332 20.46 6.44 -11.09
N LEU A 333 19.39 5.66 -11.24
CA LEU A 333 18.12 5.94 -10.57
C LEU A 333 18.23 5.85 -9.05
N GLN A 334 19.03 4.91 -8.52
CA GLN A 334 19.31 4.80 -7.10
C GLN A 334 20.13 6.01 -6.60
N ARG A 335 21.09 6.48 -7.40
CA ARG A 335 21.86 7.70 -7.11
C ARG A 335 20.96 8.92 -7.04
N LEU A 336 20.04 9.10 -7.99
CA LEU A 336 19.06 10.20 -7.98
C LEU A 336 18.18 10.16 -6.70
N CYS A 337 17.66 8.99 -6.35
CA CYS A 337 16.88 8.84 -5.12
C CYS A 337 17.69 9.20 -3.87
N HIS A 338 18.97 8.81 -3.83
CA HIS A 338 19.85 9.14 -2.70
C HIS A 338 20.11 10.64 -2.62
N MET A 339 20.36 11.31 -3.73
CA MET A 339 20.53 12.77 -3.79
C MET A 339 19.28 13.53 -3.36
N ALA A 340 18.09 13.01 -3.69
CA ALA A 340 16.83 13.61 -3.25
C ALA A 340 16.59 13.51 -1.74
N THR A 341 17.06 12.43 -1.10
CA THR A 341 16.91 12.20 0.35
C THR A 341 18.06 12.80 1.19
N ALA A 342 19.24 12.92 0.60
CA ALA A 342 20.43 13.49 1.21
C ALA A 342 21.13 14.39 0.19
N PRO A 343 20.59 15.60 -0.07
CA PRO A 343 21.16 16.50 -1.06
C PRO A 343 22.59 16.89 -0.69
N PRO A 344 23.50 16.99 -1.67
CA PRO A 344 24.87 17.40 -1.42
C PRO A 344 24.90 18.81 -0.85
N THR A 345 25.71 19.03 0.18
CA THR A 345 25.93 20.33 0.81
C THR A 345 27.24 20.95 0.30
N GLY A 346 27.33 22.27 0.21
CA GLY A 346 28.54 23.00 -0.18
C GLY A 346 28.73 23.19 -1.69
N GLU A 347 29.98 23.32 -2.16
CA GLU A 347 30.33 23.63 -3.57
C GLU A 347 29.79 22.57 -4.58
N HIS A 348 29.62 21.33 -4.17
CA HIS A 348 29.07 20.26 -5.02
C HIS A 348 27.57 20.45 -5.35
N ALA A 349 26.85 21.29 -4.62
CA ALA A 349 25.43 21.59 -4.90
C ALA A 349 25.21 22.41 -6.19
N ARG A 350 26.29 22.99 -6.77
CA ARG A 350 26.21 23.86 -7.96
C ARG A 350 26.41 23.10 -9.29
N ILE A 351 26.72 21.83 -9.26
CA ILE A 351 27.04 21.00 -10.44
C ILE A 351 25.93 19.98 -10.79
N CYS A 352 24.86 19.92 -9.99
CA CYS A 352 23.71 19.02 -10.24
C CYS A 352 22.49 19.78 -10.76
#